data_c90c601770ac531a9e3a83e3358e3365
#
_entry.id   c90c601770ac531a9e3a83e3358e3365
#
_cell.length_a   1.000
_cell.length_b   1.000
_cell.length_c   1.000
_cell.angle_alpha   90.00
_cell.angle_beta   90.00
_cell.angle_gamma   90.00
#
_symmetry.space_group_name_H-M   'P 1'
#
loop_
_entity.id
_entity.type
_entity.pdbx_description
1 polymer ?
#
loop_
_entity_poly.entity_id
_entity_poly.type
_entity_poly.pdbx_seq_one_letter_code
_entity_poly.pdbx_strand_id
1 'polypeptide(L)'
;SYTRLVVGSFRCVTETAIKEAALEAVMACEPDVIFISGRLSSSYDALSEIAPVVFLATDTELGIVESVRRNAATIASMFGLEDQVDELLAGFDARIQALQAVSEGQTAIVGMCTSGSFNVPGNDGRCSIIGVEAGFENIGVDANIDTSTHGNEASFEFLEEKAPDYIFVMDRDAAIGTDSAQLAQDIMENELVMGTEAYKNGHLVYLAHPAVWYTAEGGISALDLMLQDLENDLLG
;
A
#
# COMPACT_ATOMS: atom_id res chain seq x y z
N SER A 1 -29.19 -20.62 -12.36
CA SER A 1 -29.06 -19.17 -12.32
C SER A 1 -27.58 -18.85 -12.06
N TYR A 2 -26.84 -18.45 -13.09
CA TYR A 2 -25.44 -18.09 -12.92
C TYR A 2 -25.40 -16.63 -12.43
N THR A 3 -25.00 -16.42 -11.18
CA THR A 3 -24.64 -15.10 -10.67
C THR A 3 -23.47 -14.59 -11.51
N ARG A 4 -23.66 -13.53 -12.28
CA ARG A 4 -22.58 -12.88 -12.99
C ARG A 4 -21.76 -12.11 -11.96
N LEU A 5 -20.67 -12.72 -11.50
CA LEU A 5 -19.63 -12.00 -10.79
C LEU A 5 -18.98 -11.06 -11.81
N VAL A 6 -19.41 -9.81 -11.85
CA VAL A 6 -18.66 -8.77 -12.53
C VAL A 6 -17.56 -8.35 -11.57
N VAL A 7 -16.46 -9.08 -11.54
CA VAL A 7 -15.18 -8.53 -11.15
C VAL A 7 -14.88 -7.54 -12.26
N GLY A 8 -15.27 -6.29 -12.05
CA GLY A 8 -15.01 -5.23 -13.00
C GLY A 8 -13.50 -5.09 -13.11
N SER A 9 -12.90 -5.65 -14.16
CA SER A 9 -11.68 -5.11 -14.67
C SER A 9 -12.04 -3.72 -15.16
N PHE A 10 -11.99 -2.74 -14.27
CA PHE A 10 -11.93 -1.36 -14.67
C PHE A 10 -10.65 -1.23 -15.50
N ARG A 11 -10.76 -1.24 -16.81
CA ARG A 11 -9.82 -0.53 -17.64
C ARG A 11 -10.08 0.95 -17.39
N CYS A 12 -9.63 1.42 -16.26
CA CYS A 12 -9.61 2.83 -15.95
C CYS A 12 -8.45 3.43 -16.73
N VAL A 13 -8.76 4.13 -17.78
CA VAL A 13 -7.81 4.63 -18.76
C VAL A 13 -7.35 6.05 -18.43
N THR A 14 -7.88 6.70 -17.36
CA THR A 14 -7.51 8.08 -17.01
C THR A 14 -7.54 8.32 -15.50
N GLU A 15 -6.63 9.14 -14.98
CA GLU A 15 -6.59 9.57 -13.56
C GLU A 15 -7.91 10.19 -13.06
N THR A 16 -8.68 10.79 -13.94
CA THR A 16 -10.00 11.37 -13.64
C THR A 16 -11.04 10.31 -13.29
N ALA A 17 -10.91 9.10 -13.83
CA ALA A 17 -11.86 8.02 -13.58
C ALA A 17 -11.71 7.33 -12.22
N ILE A 18 -10.59 7.54 -11.50
CA ILE A 18 -10.39 7.02 -10.14
C ILE A 18 -11.17 7.85 -9.09
N LYS A 19 -11.51 9.09 -9.42
CA LYS A 19 -12.16 10.03 -8.48
C LYS A 19 -13.67 10.18 -8.71
N GLU A 20 -14.17 9.77 -9.88
CA GLU A 20 -15.58 9.90 -10.24
C GLU A 20 -16.07 8.60 -10.88
N ALA A 21 -17.20 8.09 -10.39
CA ALA A 21 -17.85 6.93 -10.98
C ALA A 21 -18.57 7.33 -12.27
N ALA A 22 -18.29 6.60 -13.36
CA ALA A 22 -19.05 6.72 -14.59
C ALA A 22 -20.40 6.01 -14.45
N LEU A 23 -21.40 6.68 -13.85
CA LEU A 23 -22.68 6.09 -13.45
C LEU A 23 -23.40 5.40 -14.62
N GLU A 24 -23.37 6.00 -15.82
CA GLU A 24 -23.99 5.40 -17.01
C GLU A 24 -23.32 4.06 -17.40
N ALA A 25 -21.99 3.97 -17.27
CA ALA A 25 -21.28 2.73 -17.53
C ALA A 25 -21.54 1.66 -16.46
N VAL A 26 -21.68 2.08 -15.20
CA VAL A 26 -22.07 1.18 -14.10
C VAL A 26 -23.48 0.66 -14.30
N MET A 27 -24.44 1.52 -14.65
CA MET A 27 -25.82 1.12 -14.97
C MET A 27 -25.87 0.13 -16.14
N ALA A 28 -25.08 0.36 -17.18
CA ALA A 28 -25.03 -0.50 -18.35
C ALA A 28 -24.46 -1.91 -18.06
N CYS A 29 -23.73 -2.07 -16.94
CA CYS A 29 -23.24 -3.36 -16.47
C CYS A 29 -24.32 -4.20 -15.74
N GLU A 30 -25.44 -3.60 -15.36
CA GLU A 30 -26.52 -4.24 -14.56
C GLU A 30 -25.95 -5.04 -13.36
N PRO A 31 -25.18 -4.39 -12.44
CA PRO A 31 -24.49 -5.11 -11.37
C PRO A 31 -25.50 -5.59 -10.29
N ASP A 32 -25.25 -6.77 -9.71
CA ASP A 32 -25.96 -7.25 -8.53
C ASP A 32 -25.46 -6.59 -7.24
N VAL A 33 -24.19 -6.16 -7.21
CA VAL A 33 -23.53 -5.47 -6.09
C VAL A 33 -22.39 -4.60 -6.62
N ILE A 34 -22.17 -3.48 -5.96
CA ILE A 34 -21.06 -2.54 -6.26
C ILE A 34 -20.14 -2.46 -5.07
N PHE A 35 -18.84 -2.72 -5.29
CA PHE A 35 -17.80 -2.53 -4.28
C PHE A 35 -17.07 -1.22 -4.54
N ILE A 36 -16.97 -0.39 -3.51
CA ILE A 36 -16.21 0.87 -3.57
C ILE A 36 -15.25 1.00 -2.39
N SER A 37 -14.30 1.90 -2.53
CA SER A 37 -13.34 2.27 -1.50
C SER A 37 -13.27 3.80 -1.34
N GLY A 38 -12.41 4.29 -0.46
CA GLY A 38 -12.35 5.67 0.03
C GLY A 38 -12.43 6.76 -1.04
N ARG A 39 -11.78 6.57 -2.20
CA ARG A 39 -11.80 7.57 -3.29
C ARG A 39 -13.16 7.78 -3.95
N LEU A 40 -14.03 6.79 -3.87
CA LEU A 40 -15.39 6.84 -4.43
C LEU A 40 -16.47 7.03 -3.35
N SER A 41 -16.08 7.37 -2.13
CA SER A 41 -17.02 7.59 -1.02
C SER A 41 -18.07 8.66 -1.35
N SER A 42 -17.68 9.72 -2.06
CA SER A 42 -18.62 10.78 -2.52
C SER A 42 -19.65 10.31 -3.54
N SER A 43 -19.41 9.18 -4.21
CA SER A 43 -20.34 8.60 -5.19
C SER A 43 -21.25 7.55 -4.58
N TYR A 44 -21.18 7.29 -3.27
CA TYR A 44 -21.92 6.23 -2.59
C TYR A 44 -23.44 6.32 -2.82
N ASP A 45 -24.02 7.48 -2.60
CA ASP A 45 -25.46 7.69 -2.72
C ASP A 45 -25.95 7.45 -4.17
N ALA A 46 -25.23 8.01 -5.15
CA ALA A 46 -25.57 7.85 -6.55
C ALA A 46 -25.42 6.40 -7.04
N LEU A 47 -24.39 5.69 -6.58
CA LEU A 47 -24.20 4.27 -6.89
C LEU A 47 -25.25 3.39 -6.22
N SER A 48 -25.73 3.76 -5.02
CA SER A 48 -26.75 3.02 -4.28
C SER A 48 -28.12 3.08 -4.96
N GLU A 49 -28.35 4.05 -5.84
CA GLU A 49 -29.55 4.09 -6.69
C GLU A 49 -29.52 3.03 -7.81
N ILE A 50 -28.33 2.52 -8.15
CA ILE A 50 -28.16 1.52 -9.22
C ILE A 50 -28.24 0.10 -8.65
N ALA A 51 -27.48 -0.18 -7.58
CA ALA A 51 -27.41 -1.51 -6.94
C ALA A 51 -26.91 -1.37 -5.50
N PRO A 52 -27.06 -2.41 -4.64
CA PRO A 52 -26.47 -2.43 -3.31
C PRO A 52 -24.96 -2.12 -3.35
N VAL A 53 -24.51 -1.21 -2.49
CA VAL A 53 -23.11 -0.79 -2.41
C VAL A 53 -22.46 -1.32 -1.13
N VAL A 54 -21.32 -1.95 -1.27
CA VAL A 54 -20.46 -2.40 -0.17
C VAL A 54 -19.20 -1.53 -0.15
N PHE A 55 -18.98 -0.85 0.99
CA PHE A 55 -17.83 0.01 1.17
C PHE A 55 -16.68 -0.79 1.81
N LEU A 56 -15.58 -0.92 1.06
CA LEU A 56 -14.38 -1.64 1.47
C LEU A 56 -13.20 -0.67 1.49
N ALA A 57 -12.84 -0.18 2.66
CA ALA A 57 -11.70 0.72 2.82
C ALA A 57 -10.66 0.13 3.77
N THR A 58 -9.43 0.59 3.64
CA THR A 58 -8.43 0.46 4.69
C THR A 58 -8.74 1.48 5.78
N ASP A 59 -8.58 1.06 7.00
CA ASP A 59 -8.80 1.86 8.21
C ASP A 59 -7.43 2.06 8.87
N THR A 60 -6.98 3.29 8.90
CA THR A 60 -5.65 3.64 9.39
C THR A 60 -5.47 3.36 10.89
N GLU A 61 -6.57 3.37 11.66
CA GLU A 61 -6.54 3.04 13.09
C GLU A 61 -6.39 1.53 13.34
N LEU A 62 -6.91 0.70 12.42
CA LEU A 62 -6.82 -0.77 12.51
C LEU A 62 -5.54 -1.32 11.89
N GLY A 63 -4.89 -0.57 11.02
CA GLY A 63 -3.81 -1.05 10.17
C GLY A 63 -4.27 -1.79 8.92
N ILE A 64 -3.31 -2.11 8.04
CA ILE A 64 -3.59 -2.71 6.73
C ILE A 64 -4.08 -4.15 6.87
N VAL A 65 -3.42 -4.96 7.68
CA VAL A 65 -3.73 -6.39 7.81
C VAL A 65 -5.13 -6.60 8.36
N GLU A 66 -5.51 -5.90 9.42
CA GLU A 66 -6.85 -6.02 10.00
C GLU A 66 -7.93 -5.44 9.07
N SER A 67 -7.62 -4.39 8.32
CA SER A 67 -8.51 -3.86 7.28
C SER A 67 -8.76 -4.89 6.17
N VAL A 68 -7.71 -5.57 5.70
CA VAL A 68 -7.83 -6.66 4.72
C VAL A 68 -8.66 -7.81 5.30
N ARG A 69 -8.42 -8.20 6.54
CA ARG A 69 -9.19 -9.24 7.25
C ARG A 69 -10.68 -8.93 7.27
N ARG A 70 -11.04 -7.72 7.71
CA ARG A 70 -12.42 -7.25 7.76
C ARG A 70 -13.08 -7.22 6.38
N ASN A 71 -12.40 -6.67 5.39
CA ASN A 71 -12.89 -6.59 4.02
C ASN A 71 -13.07 -7.97 3.40
N ALA A 72 -12.10 -8.86 3.59
CA ALA A 72 -12.15 -10.24 3.12
C ALA A 72 -13.30 -11.03 3.77
N ALA A 73 -13.48 -10.92 5.08
CA ALA A 73 -14.60 -11.54 5.80
C ALA A 73 -15.96 -11.05 5.29
N THR A 74 -16.08 -9.74 5.01
CA THR A 74 -17.29 -9.15 4.43
C THR A 74 -17.61 -9.79 3.07
N ILE A 75 -16.61 -9.91 2.18
CA ILE A 75 -16.80 -10.55 0.87
C ILE A 75 -17.09 -12.04 1.03
N ALA A 76 -16.33 -12.73 1.88
CA ALA A 76 -16.50 -14.17 2.13
C ALA A 76 -17.92 -14.52 2.57
N SER A 77 -18.51 -13.74 3.49
CA SER A 77 -19.86 -13.96 3.98
C SER A 77 -20.95 -13.82 2.91
N MET A 78 -20.67 -13.08 1.83
CA MET A 78 -21.59 -12.95 0.69
C MET A 78 -21.56 -14.15 -0.24
N PHE A 79 -20.46 -14.92 -0.25
CA PHE A 79 -20.21 -15.99 -1.21
C PHE A 79 -20.02 -17.37 -0.56
N GLY A 80 -20.06 -17.48 0.77
CA GLY A 80 -19.85 -18.73 1.51
C GLY A 80 -18.40 -19.22 1.40
N LEU A 81 -17.43 -18.31 1.53
CA LEU A 81 -15.99 -18.57 1.39
C LEU A 81 -15.22 -18.35 2.69
N GLU A 82 -15.90 -18.32 3.84
CA GLU A 82 -15.34 -17.97 5.14
C GLU A 82 -14.15 -18.85 5.50
N ASP A 83 -14.30 -20.16 5.40
CA ASP A 83 -13.24 -21.14 5.75
C ASP A 83 -11.97 -20.93 4.90
N GLN A 84 -12.12 -20.58 3.61
CA GLN A 84 -10.99 -20.35 2.72
C GLN A 84 -10.25 -19.06 3.06
N VAL A 85 -10.98 -18.02 3.42
CA VAL A 85 -10.40 -16.72 3.83
C VAL A 85 -9.67 -16.87 5.15
N ASP A 86 -10.24 -17.59 6.12
CA ASP A 86 -9.61 -17.84 7.42
C ASP A 86 -8.28 -18.59 7.29
N GLU A 87 -8.20 -19.59 6.41
CA GLU A 87 -6.96 -20.31 6.13
C GLU A 87 -5.87 -19.40 5.51
N LEU A 88 -6.24 -18.57 4.55
CA LEU A 88 -5.32 -17.61 3.91
C LEU A 88 -4.79 -16.59 4.92
N LEU A 89 -5.67 -16.02 5.74
CA LEU A 89 -5.30 -15.01 6.73
C LEU A 89 -4.41 -15.55 7.84
N ALA A 90 -4.63 -16.79 8.27
CA ALA A 90 -3.75 -17.47 9.24
C ALA A 90 -2.32 -17.65 8.70
N GLY A 91 -2.17 -17.86 7.38
CA GLY A 91 -0.87 -17.90 6.71
C GLY A 91 -0.13 -16.56 6.80
N PHE A 92 -0.83 -15.43 6.65
CA PHE A 92 -0.23 -14.11 6.76
C PHE A 92 0.27 -13.79 8.18
N ASP A 93 -0.46 -14.20 9.21
CA ASP A 93 -0.03 -13.99 10.60
C ASP A 93 1.34 -14.63 10.88
N ALA A 94 1.59 -15.83 10.38
CA ALA A 94 2.89 -16.50 10.52
C ALA A 94 4.03 -15.77 9.79
N ARG A 95 3.75 -15.25 8.61
CA ARG A 95 4.73 -14.45 7.82
C ARG A 95 5.07 -13.13 8.51
N ILE A 96 4.06 -12.43 9.03
CA ILE A 96 4.24 -11.20 9.80
C ILE A 96 5.09 -11.45 11.04
N GLN A 97 4.85 -12.54 11.78
CA GLN A 97 5.68 -12.91 12.92
C GLN A 97 7.15 -13.17 12.55
N ALA A 98 7.40 -13.76 11.38
CA ALA A 98 8.76 -13.95 10.88
C ALA A 98 9.45 -12.62 10.57
N LEU A 99 8.73 -11.66 9.96
CA LEU A 99 9.24 -10.31 9.72
C LEU A 99 9.50 -9.55 11.02
N GLN A 100 8.61 -9.64 12.00
CA GLN A 100 8.77 -9.02 13.32
C GLN A 100 10.01 -9.52 14.06
N ALA A 101 10.40 -10.77 13.86
CA ALA A 101 11.63 -11.31 14.46
C ALA A 101 12.91 -10.65 13.90
N VAL A 102 12.88 -10.17 12.67
CA VAL A 102 14.01 -9.46 12.04
C VAL A 102 14.00 -7.98 12.38
N SER A 103 12.82 -7.39 12.45
CA SER A 103 12.64 -5.94 12.70
C SER A 103 12.78 -5.55 14.17
N GLU A 104 12.80 -6.51 15.10
CA GLU A 104 12.89 -6.24 16.54
C GLU A 104 14.09 -5.35 16.88
N GLY A 105 13.80 -4.13 17.36
CA GLY A 105 14.82 -3.14 17.72
C GLY A 105 15.50 -2.45 16.53
N GLN A 106 15.03 -2.68 15.30
CA GLN A 106 15.54 -2.02 14.10
C GLN A 106 14.77 -0.74 13.80
N THR A 107 15.51 0.30 13.48
CA THR A 107 14.95 1.58 13.03
C THR A 107 14.83 1.61 11.51
N ALA A 108 13.81 2.28 11.00
CA ALA A 108 13.63 2.45 9.56
C ALA A 108 13.20 3.87 9.19
N ILE A 109 13.51 4.27 7.96
CA ILE A 109 12.83 5.36 7.26
C ILE A 109 12.13 4.76 6.05
N VAL A 110 10.82 4.99 5.98
CA VAL A 110 9.99 4.58 4.85
C VAL A 110 9.73 5.79 3.99
N GLY A 111 10.10 5.73 2.72
CA GLY A 111 9.98 6.86 1.81
C GLY A 111 9.43 6.49 0.44
N MET A 112 9.09 7.53 -0.30
CA MET A 112 8.51 7.44 -1.63
C MET A 112 9.25 8.36 -2.58
N CYS A 113 9.77 7.80 -3.67
CA CYS A 113 10.33 8.58 -4.77
C CYS A 113 9.23 9.03 -5.72
N THR A 114 9.17 10.32 -6.01
CA THR A 114 8.25 10.92 -6.97
C THR A 114 8.81 12.23 -7.52
N SER A 115 8.69 12.44 -8.81
CA SER A 115 9.09 13.68 -9.49
C SER A 115 10.55 14.11 -9.19
N GLY A 116 11.44 13.13 -9.02
CA GLY A 116 12.86 13.37 -8.74
C GLY A 116 13.20 13.68 -7.28
N SER A 117 12.21 13.61 -6.37
CA SER A 117 12.39 13.85 -4.92
C SER A 117 12.11 12.59 -4.11
N PHE A 118 12.74 12.50 -2.93
CA PHE A 118 12.44 11.52 -1.90
C PHE A 118 11.52 12.16 -0.84
N ASN A 119 10.39 11.54 -0.59
CA ASN A 119 9.37 12.04 0.32
C ASN A 119 9.12 11.02 1.44
N VAL A 120 8.92 11.49 2.66
CA VAL A 120 8.64 10.64 3.82
C VAL A 120 7.16 10.80 4.20
N PRO A 121 6.31 9.77 3.94
CA PRO A 121 4.92 9.77 4.38
C PRO A 121 4.82 9.48 5.88
N GLY A 122 3.65 9.75 6.48
CA GLY A 122 3.34 9.35 7.85
C GLY A 122 3.16 7.84 8.02
N ASN A 123 3.06 7.40 9.28
CA ASN A 123 2.79 5.97 9.62
C ASN A 123 1.33 5.55 9.43
N ASP A 124 0.45 6.47 9.11
CA ASP A 124 -0.98 6.26 8.88
C ASP A 124 -1.36 6.16 7.40
N GLY A 125 -0.35 6.13 6.54
CA GLY A 125 -0.51 6.14 5.09
C GLY A 125 -0.02 4.86 4.41
N ARG A 126 0.34 5.02 3.15
CA ARG A 126 0.92 3.95 2.33
C ARG A 126 2.21 3.44 2.95
N CYS A 127 2.46 2.16 2.78
CA CYS A 127 3.60 1.45 3.34
C CYS A 127 3.61 1.37 4.88
N SER A 128 2.52 1.75 5.56
CA SER A 128 2.41 1.68 7.03
C SER A 128 2.60 0.26 7.58
N ILE A 129 2.34 -0.77 6.78
CA ILE A 129 2.59 -2.18 7.12
C ILE A 129 4.03 -2.43 7.58
N ILE A 130 5.01 -1.66 7.09
CA ILE A 130 6.42 -1.80 7.46
C ILE A 130 6.64 -1.44 8.93
N GLY A 131 6.05 -0.34 9.39
CA GLY A 131 6.16 0.08 10.79
C GLY A 131 5.13 -0.59 11.69
N VAL A 132 3.86 -0.63 11.27
CA VAL A 132 2.75 -1.07 12.13
C VAL A 132 2.74 -2.58 12.30
N GLU A 133 2.75 -3.33 11.21
CA GLU A 133 2.61 -4.78 11.25
C GLU A 133 3.95 -5.51 11.24
N ALA A 134 4.89 -5.11 10.37
CA ALA A 134 6.21 -5.74 10.34
C ALA A 134 7.12 -5.29 11.49
N GLY A 135 6.80 -4.21 12.20
CA GLY A 135 7.38 -3.88 13.50
C GLY A 135 8.67 -3.05 13.48
N PHE A 136 9.05 -2.45 12.35
CA PHE A 136 10.15 -1.48 12.32
C PHE A 136 9.79 -0.19 13.05
N GLU A 137 10.72 0.35 13.84
CA GLU A 137 10.58 1.70 14.38
C GLU A 137 10.78 2.74 13.27
N ASN A 138 9.71 3.29 12.72
CA ASN A 138 9.81 4.32 11.67
C ASN A 138 10.20 5.67 12.29
N ILE A 139 11.49 5.98 12.26
CA ILE A 139 12.06 7.25 12.76
C ILE A 139 12.02 8.39 11.74
N GLY A 140 11.49 8.13 10.54
CA GLY A 140 11.26 9.16 9.51
C GLY A 140 10.06 10.05 9.81
N VAL A 141 9.15 9.60 10.68
CA VAL A 141 7.95 10.34 11.05
C VAL A 141 8.24 11.24 12.24
N ASP A 142 8.35 12.55 12.00
CA ASP A 142 8.28 13.52 13.08
C ASP A 142 6.80 13.80 13.39
N ALA A 143 6.44 13.90 14.68
CA ALA A 143 5.07 14.11 15.13
C ALA A 143 4.41 15.40 14.59
N ASN A 144 5.19 16.29 13.97
CA ASN A 144 4.74 17.53 13.35
C ASN A 144 4.71 17.50 11.80
N ILE A 145 4.99 16.35 11.18
CA ILE A 145 4.92 16.23 9.72
C ILE A 145 3.45 16.07 9.32
N ASP A 146 2.97 16.98 8.48
CA ASP A 146 1.64 16.91 7.89
C ASP A 146 1.52 15.62 7.06
N THR A 147 0.52 14.77 7.37
CA THR A 147 0.27 13.50 6.72
C THR A 147 -0.31 13.70 5.32
N SER A 148 0.41 14.39 4.46
CA SER A 148 0.00 14.54 3.06
C SER A 148 0.06 13.18 2.35
N THR A 149 -0.82 12.98 1.37
CA THR A 149 -0.92 11.73 0.59
C THR A 149 0.42 11.31 -0.06
N HIS A 150 1.35 12.25 -0.22
CA HIS A 150 2.64 12.07 -0.88
C HIS A 150 3.85 12.24 0.05
N GLY A 151 3.61 12.49 1.34
CA GLY A 151 4.66 12.81 2.30
C GLY A 151 5.26 14.21 2.10
N ASN A 152 6.21 14.54 2.95
CA ASN A 152 6.99 15.77 2.83
C ASN A 152 8.34 15.45 2.17
N GLU A 153 8.80 16.34 1.31
CA GLU A 153 10.13 16.21 0.72
C GLU A 153 11.19 16.21 1.83
N ALA A 154 11.99 15.15 1.86
CA ALA A 154 13.10 15.01 2.78
C ALA A 154 14.42 15.20 2.03
N SER A 155 15.35 15.92 2.65
CA SER A 155 16.69 16.01 2.11
C SER A 155 17.47 14.71 2.37
N PHE A 156 18.47 14.41 1.56
CA PHE A 156 19.32 13.24 1.80
C PHE A 156 20.20 13.38 3.03
N GLU A 157 20.52 14.63 3.45
CA GLU A 157 21.16 14.90 4.73
C GLU A 157 20.32 14.44 5.92
N PHE A 158 18.98 14.48 5.80
CA PHE A 158 18.07 13.94 6.80
C PHE A 158 18.28 12.43 7.03
N LEU A 159 18.52 11.66 5.96
CA LEU A 159 18.82 10.24 6.06
C LEU A 159 20.15 9.98 6.76
N GLU A 160 21.18 10.82 6.47
CA GLU A 160 22.48 10.74 7.13
C GLU A 160 22.38 11.10 8.62
N GLU A 161 21.64 12.15 8.96
CA GLU A 161 21.44 12.61 10.35
C GLU A 161 20.67 11.60 11.20
N LYS A 162 19.59 11.04 10.65
CA LYS A 162 18.75 10.06 11.34
C LYS A 162 19.43 8.70 11.47
N ALA A 163 20.32 8.36 10.55
CA ALA A 163 21.09 7.11 10.54
C ALA A 163 20.22 5.86 10.81
N PRO A 164 19.15 5.61 10.02
CA PRO A 164 18.31 4.44 10.21
C PRO A 164 19.06 3.14 9.91
N ASP A 165 18.62 2.03 10.50
CA ASP A 165 19.12 0.70 10.18
C ASP A 165 18.67 0.24 8.79
N TYR A 166 17.44 0.63 8.39
CA TYR A 166 16.84 0.32 7.09
C TYR A 166 16.24 1.56 6.41
N ILE A 167 16.32 1.60 5.07
CA ILE A 167 15.64 2.59 4.25
C ILE A 167 14.76 1.83 3.25
N PHE A 168 13.44 1.97 3.35
CA PHE A 168 12.49 1.41 2.40
C PHE A 168 12.04 2.46 1.41
N VAL A 169 12.08 2.12 0.12
CA VAL A 169 11.80 3.06 -0.97
C VAL A 169 10.71 2.51 -1.87
N MET A 170 9.60 3.23 -1.96
CA MET A 170 8.54 2.98 -2.91
C MET A 170 8.67 3.94 -4.10
N ASP A 171 8.69 3.40 -5.32
CA ASP A 171 8.73 4.18 -6.56
C ASP A 171 7.31 4.51 -7.03
N ARG A 172 6.83 5.72 -6.71
CA ARG A 172 5.49 6.16 -7.12
C ARG A 172 5.38 6.35 -8.63
N ASP A 173 6.42 6.88 -9.24
CA ASP A 173 6.36 7.21 -10.66
C ASP A 173 6.33 5.93 -11.51
N ALA A 174 7.05 4.89 -11.10
CA ALA A 174 6.90 3.54 -11.64
C ALA A 174 5.51 2.94 -11.35
N ALA A 175 4.96 3.17 -10.15
CA ALA A 175 3.64 2.67 -9.77
C ALA A 175 2.51 3.16 -10.67
N ILE A 176 2.58 4.42 -11.12
CA ILE A 176 1.54 5.03 -11.98
C ILE A 176 1.92 5.07 -13.47
N GLY A 177 3.09 4.51 -13.83
CA GLY A 177 3.54 4.46 -15.22
C GLY A 177 3.83 5.83 -15.83
N THR A 178 4.49 6.72 -15.06
CA THR A 178 4.88 8.05 -15.55
C THR A 178 5.97 7.92 -16.59
N ASP A 179 5.69 8.35 -17.82
CA ASP A 179 6.66 8.36 -18.91
C ASP A 179 7.85 9.27 -18.58
N SER A 180 9.07 8.78 -18.83
CA SER A 180 10.31 9.53 -18.61
C SER A 180 10.59 9.91 -17.15
N ALA A 181 9.97 9.22 -16.18
CA ALA A 181 10.30 9.41 -14.78
C ALA A 181 11.73 8.93 -14.48
N GLN A 182 12.38 9.61 -13.54
CA GLN A 182 13.63 9.13 -12.98
C GLN A 182 13.33 7.96 -12.04
N LEU A 183 14.06 6.85 -12.20
CA LEU A 183 13.88 5.68 -11.35
C LEU A 183 14.27 5.99 -9.89
N ALA A 184 13.62 5.34 -8.95
CA ALA A 184 13.92 5.51 -7.53
C ALA A 184 15.40 5.24 -7.22
N GLN A 185 16.03 4.27 -7.90
CA GLN A 185 17.45 3.99 -7.77
C GLN A 185 18.32 5.19 -8.17
N ASP A 186 18.02 5.85 -9.31
CA ASP A 186 18.78 7.00 -9.77
C ASP A 186 18.66 8.21 -8.81
N ILE A 187 17.54 8.30 -8.08
CA ILE A 187 17.31 9.32 -7.07
C ILE A 187 18.08 9.01 -5.79
N MET A 188 18.03 7.76 -5.34
CA MET A 188 18.56 7.33 -4.04
C MET A 188 20.06 7.00 -4.08
N GLU A 189 20.62 6.57 -5.21
CA GLU A 189 22.04 6.22 -5.32
C GLU A 189 22.91 7.47 -5.52
N ASN A 190 22.94 8.35 -4.52
CA ASN A 190 23.78 9.54 -4.45
C ASN A 190 24.80 9.41 -3.32
N GLU A 191 25.82 10.29 -3.28
CA GLU A 191 26.93 10.21 -2.33
C GLU A 191 26.49 10.22 -0.86
N LEU A 192 25.43 10.95 -0.50
CA LEU A 192 24.93 11.04 0.87
C LEU A 192 24.27 9.72 1.30
N VAL A 193 23.35 9.20 0.49
CA VAL A 193 22.66 7.93 0.78
C VAL A 193 23.65 6.77 0.78
N MET A 194 24.55 6.70 -0.20
CA MET A 194 25.60 5.68 -0.27
C MET A 194 26.60 5.77 0.90
N GLY A 195 26.67 6.93 1.56
CA GLY A 195 27.45 7.16 2.78
C GLY A 195 26.81 6.57 4.04
N THR A 196 25.49 6.27 4.03
CA THR A 196 24.76 5.75 5.20
C THR A 196 25.17 4.31 5.54
N GLU A 197 25.02 3.91 6.79
CA GLU A 197 25.23 2.52 7.21
C GLU A 197 24.15 1.59 6.62
N ALA A 198 22.92 2.06 6.48
CA ALA A 198 21.85 1.31 5.82
C ALA A 198 22.26 0.88 4.40
N TYR A 199 22.81 1.79 3.59
CA TYR A 199 23.28 1.45 2.24
C TYR A 199 24.45 0.46 2.26
N LYS A 200 25.47 0.72 3.09
CA LYS A 200 26.68 -0.12 3.20
C LYS A 200 26.38 -1.55 3.65
N ASN A 201 25.35 -1.71 4.47
CA ASN A 201 24.89 -3.01 4.96
C ASN A 201 23.93 -3.73 4.01
N GLY A 202 23.54 -3.10 2.88
CA GLY A 202 22.58 -3.66 1.94
C GLY A 202 21.10 -3.51 2.41
N HIS A 203 20.86 -2.58 3.32
CA HIS A 203 19.53 -2.31 3.89
C HIS A 203 18.80 -1.13 3.22
N LEU A 204 19.22 -0.74 2.01
CA LEU A 204 18.45 0.13 1.13
C LEU A 204 17.54 -0.75 0.26
N VAL A 205 16.27 -0.83 0.63
CA VAL A 205 15.28 -1.76 0.08
C VAL A 205 14.35 -1.02 -0.89
N TYR A 206 14.32 -1.46 -2.14
CA TYR A 206 13.38 -0.97 -3.15
C TYR A 206 12.19 -1.93 -3.26
N LEU A 207 10.99 -1.48 -2.91
CA LEU A 207 9.78 -2.30 -2.92
C LEU A 207 9.45 -2.76 -4.34
N ALA A 208 9.49 -4.09 -4.59
CA ALA A 208 9.51 -4.66 -5.94
C ALA A 208 8.20 -4.47 -6.73
N HIS A 209 7.06 -4.35 -6.05
CA HIS A 209 5.74 -4.18 -6.67
C HIS A 209 5.14 -2.78 -6.39
N PRO A 210 5.75 -1.68 -6.88
CA PRO A 210 5.36 -0.33 -6.48
C PRO A 210 3.88 -0.01 -6.73
N ALA A 211 3.28 -0.55 -7.80
CA ALA A 211 1.85 -0.37 -8.06
C ALA A 211 0.96 -0.97 -6.98
N VAL A 212 1.36 -2.09 -6.38
CA VAL A 212 0.65 -2.72 -5.25
C VAL A 212 0.78 -1.85 -4.02
N TRP A 213 1.98 -1.46 -3.65
CA TRP A 213 2.28 -0.59 -2.51
C TRP A 213 1.61 0.78 -2.60
N TYR A 214 1.40 1.28 -3.82
CA TYR A 214 0.82 2.61 -4.02
C TYR A 214 -0.70 2.62 -4.15
N THR A 215 -1.33 1.58 -4.74
CA THR A 215 -2.76 1.63 -5.12
C THR A 215 -3.61 0.48 -4.64
N ALA A 216 -3.04 -0.63 -4.19
CA ALA A 216 -3.78 -1.88 -4.00
C ALA A 216 -3.77 -2.46 -2.58
N GLU A 217 -3.34 -1.73 -1.58
CA GLU A 217 -3.09 -2.18 -0.19
C GLU A 217 -4.27 -2.90 0.49
N GLY A 218 -5.50 -2.72 0.01
CA GLY A 218 -6.72 -3.21 0.67
C GLY A 218 -7.15 -4.64 0.32
N GLY A 219 -6.38 -5.39 -0.47
CA GLY A 219 -6.76 -6.72 -0.96
C GLY A 219 -5.85 -7.85 -0.47
N ILE A 220 -6.40 -9.09 -0.40
CA ILE A 220 -5.64 -10.30 0.00
C ILE A 220 -4.43 -10.51 -0.91
N SER A 221 -4.60 -10.44 -2.24
CA SER A 221 -3.49 -10.64 -3.19
C SER A 221 -2.44 -9.53 -3.08
N ALA A 222 -2.85 -8.32 -2.76
CA ALA A 222 -1.93 -7.22 -2.54
C ALA A 222 -1.13 -7.41 -1.24
N LEU A 223 -1.78 -7.82 -0.15
CA LEU A 223 -1.12 -8.16 1.10
C LEU A 223 -0.11 -9.29 0.91
N ASP A 224 -0.47 -10.34 0.16
CA ASP A 224 0.44 -11.44 -0.17
C ASP A 224 1.72 -10.94 -0.88
N LEU A 225 1.57 -10.09 -1.90
CA LEU A 225 2.71 -9.51 -2.63
C LEU A 225 3.55 -8.57 -1.77
N MET A 226 2.92 -7.73 -0.93
CA MET A 226 3.65 -6.84 -0.02
C MET A 226 4.49 -7.64 0.99
N LEU A 227 3.92 -8.72 1.57
CA LEU A 227 4.66 -9.59 2.47
C LEU A 227 5.78 -10.33 1.73
N GLN A 228 5.55 -10.78 0.49
CA GLN A 228 6.57 -11.43 -0.32
C GLN A 228 7.74 -10.50 -0.63
N ASP A 229 7.49 -9.22 -0.93
CA ASP A 229 8.53 -8.23 -1.13
C ASP A 229 9.41 -8.11 0.13
N LEU A 230 8.78 -7.91 1.30
CA LEU A 230 9.53 -7.81 2.56
C LEU A 230 10.29 -9.09 2.91
N GLU A 231 9.70 -10.26 2.68
CA GLU A 231 10.38 -11.54 2.93
C GLU A 231 11.61 -11.74 2.04
N ASN A 232 11.51 -11.40 0.77
CA ASN A 232 12.64 -11.54 -0.17
C ASN A 232 13.83 -10.66 0.22
N ASP A 233 13.57 -9.46 0.74
CA ASP A 233 14.63 -8.51 1.10
C ASP A 233 15.16 -8.71 2.53
N LEU A 234 14.34 -9.23 3.44
CA LEU A 234 14.68 -9.30 4.87
C LEU A 234 15.03 -10.70 5.35
N LEU A 235 14.46 -11.74 4.73
CA LEU A 235 14.69 -13.14 5.13
C LEU A 235 15.62 -13.89 4.16
N GLY A 236 15.89 -13.31 2.97
CA GLY A 236 16.92 -13.63 1.99
C GLY A 236 16.86 -14.95 1.32
#